data_66b8084088987ab15561db8776d73c67
#
_entry.id   66b8084088987ab15561db8776d73c67
#
_cell.length_a   1.000
_cell.length_b   1.000
_cell.length_c   1.000
_cell.angle_alpha   90.00
_cell.angle_beta   90.00
_cell.angle_gamma   90.00
#
_symmetry.space_group_name_H-M   'P 1'
#
loop_
_entity.id
_entity.type
_entity.pdbx_description
1 polymer ?
#
loop_
_entity_poly.entity_id
_entity_poly.type
_entity_poly.pdbx_seq_one_letter_code
_entity_poly.pdbx_strand_id
1 'polypeptide(L)'
;MGQKRYFIRDFSEVLKQVAGQIDTVVDLFGGSGLLSYTAKKVLPGCRVIYNDFDHYDRRLAAVEDTNAILTTIKQRLSGVQANQRLTQEQRADVLRIVEEAQNRLGWVDILTIGRSVLFS
;
A
#
# COMPACT_ATOMS: atom_id res chain seq x y z
N MET A 1 5.80 13.53 -3.40
CA MET A 1 5.42 13.97 -2.04
C MET A 1 4.59 15.26 -2.03
N GLY A 2 4.80 16.18 -2.95
CA GLY A 2 4.06 17.44 -3.00
C GLY A 2 2.55 17.33 -3.19
N GLN A 3 2.09 16.47 -4.07
CA GLN A 3 0.66 16.33 -4.39
C GLN A 3 -0.20 15.88 -3.19
N LYS A 4 0.30 14.99 -2.34
CA LYS A 4 -0.43 14.52 -1.17
C LYS A 4 -0.66 15.63 -0.13
N ARG A 5 0.29 16.56 0.02
CA ARG A 5 0.16 17.70 0.94
C ARG A 5 -0.96 18.65 0.52
N TYR A 6 -1.05 18.96 -0.77
CA TYR A 6 -2.12 19.82 -1.29
C TYR A 6 -3.48 19.15 -1.12
N PHE A 7 -3.56 17.88 -1.45
CA PHE A 7 -4.79 17.11 -1.28
C PHE A 7 -5.26 17.09 0.19
N ILE A 8 -4.37 16.86 1.14
CA ILE A 8 -4.72 16.85 2.58
C ILE A 8 -5.19 18.22 3.04
N ARG A 9 -4.57 19.29 2.57
CA ARG A 9 -5.00 20.66 2.87
C ARG A 9 -6.42 20.90 2.34
N ASP A 10 -6.66 20.60 1.09
CA ASP A 10 -7.96 20.82 0.44
C ASP A 10 -9.05 19.93 1.09
N PHE A 11 -8.72 18.69 1.40
CA PHE A 11 -9.61 17.79 2.14
C PHE A 11 -9.94 18.35 3.53
N SER A 12 -8.97 18.87 4.26
CA SER A 12 -9.18 19.49 5.57
C SER A 12 -10.11 20.70 5.48
N GLU A 13 -9.97 21.54 4.44
CA GLU A 13 -10.85 22.69 4.22
C GLU A 13 -12.30 22.25 3.94
N VAL A 14 -12.50 21.21 3.11
CA VAL A 14 -13.83 20.66 2.85
C VAL A 14 -14.46 20.12 4.15
N LEU A 15 -13.70 19.40 4.97
CA LEU A 15 -14.18 18.90 6.26
C LEU A 15 -14.62 20.04 7.19
N LYS A 16 -13.87 21.13 7.24
CA LYS A 16 -14.24 22.32 8.04
C LYS A 16 -15.55 22.96 7.56
N GLN A 17 -15.78 22.97 6.25
CA GLN A 17 -17.01 23.52 5.66
C GLN A 17 -18.24 22.71 6.06
N VAL A 18 -18.13 21.38 6.23
CA VAL A 18 -19.24 20.51 6.62
C VAL A 18 -19.27 20.23 8.12
N ALA A 19 -18.37 20.81 8.90
CA ALA A 19 -18.36 20.67 10.34
C ALA A 19 -19.70 21.11 10.96
N GLY A 20 -20.26 20.30 11.85
CA GLY A 20 -21.57 20.53 12.43
C GLY A 20 -22.76 20.06 11.60
N GLN A 21 -22.55 19.69 10.32
CA GLN A 21 -23.57 19.11 9.44
C GLN A 21 -23.49 17.59 9.37
N ILE A 22 -22.34 17.02 9.78
CA ILE A 22 -22.07 15.58 9.76
C ILE A 22 -21.63 15.10 11.14
N ASP A 23 -21.93 13.87 11.43
CA ASP A 23 -21.50 13.17 12.65
C ASP A 23 -20.57 11.97 12.35
N THR A 24 -20.52 11.54 11.11
CA THR A 24 -19.79 10.35 10.69
C THR A 24 -19.05 10.60 9.37
N VAL A 25 -17.79 10.14 9.31
CA VAL A 25 -16.97 10.10 8.11
C VAL A 25 -16.65 8.65 7.81
N VAL A 26 -16.89 8.21 6.58
CA VAL A 26 -16.58 6.85 6.13
C VAL A 26 -15.46 6.90 5.09
N ASP A 27 -14.32 6.29 5.42
CA ASP A 27 -13.18 6.12 4.52
C ASP A 27 -13.27 4.74 3.86
N LEU A 28 -13.82 4.71 2.64
CA LEU A 28 -14.07 3.46 1.91
C LEU A 28 -12.78 2.76 1.44
N PHE A 29 -11.73 3.54 1.21
CA PHE A 29 -10.46 3.06 0.67
C PHE A 29 -9.31 3.48 1.58
N GLY A 30 -9.40 3.12 2.85
CA GLY A 30 -8.57 3.62 3.94
C GLY A 30 -7.05 3.57 3.70
N GLY A 31 -6.55 2.53 3.04
CA GLY A 31 -5.13 2.40 2.73
C GLY A 31 -4.26 2.64 3.97
N SER A 32 -3.36 3.61 3.91
CA SER A 32 -2.51 3.99 5.05
C SER A 32 -3.23 4.67 6.21
N GLY A 33 -4.55 4.92 6.09
CA GLY A 33 -5.33 5.62 7.09
C GLY A 33 -5.12 7.14 7.15
N LEU A 34 -4.44 7.72 6.17
CA LEU A 34 -4.11 9.14 6.17
C LEU A 34 -5.36 10.04 6.16
N LEU A 35 -6.37 9.69 5.36
CA LEU A 35 -7.62 10.45 5.29
C LEU A 35 -8.43 10.28 6.57
N SER A 36 -8.53 9.07 7.09
CA SER A 36 -9.20 8.77 8.36
C SER A 36 -8.55 9.53 9.53
N TYR A 37 -7.23 9.53 9.60
CA TYR A 37 -6.48 10.28 10.59
C TYR A 37 -6.75 11.79 10.48
N THR A 38 -6.71 12.32 9.25
CA THR A 38 -6.96 13.75 8.99
C THR A 38 -8.39 14.12 9.39
N ALA A 39 -9.38 13.30 9.03
CA ALA A 39 -10.77 13.52 9.41
C ALA A 39 -10.94 13.55 10.94
N LYS A 40 -10.32 12.62 11.65
CA LYS A 40 -10.39 12.57 13.11
C LYS A 40 -9.70 13.77 13.76
N LYS A 41 -8.61 14.24 13.17
CA LYS A 41 -7.89 15.42 13.65
C LYS A 41 -8.68 16.72 13.45
N VAL A 42 -9.32 16.88 12.29
CA VAL A 42 -10.09 18.09 11.95
C VAL A 42 -11.46 18.09 12.64
N LEU A 43 -12.09 16.94 12.74
CA LEU A 43 -13.42 16.76 13.32
C LEU A 43 -13.37 15.74 14.47
N PRO A 44 -12.79 16.10 15.62
CA PRO A 44 -12.56 15.14 16.71
C PRO A 44 -13.85 14.56 17.30
N GLY A 45 -14.96 15.30 17.18
CA GLY A 45 -16.28 14.84 17.64
C GLY A 45 -16.97 13.86 16.70
N CYS A 46 -16.53 13.76 15.46
CA CYS A 46 -17.11 12.84 14.48
C CYS A 46 -16.63 11.40 14.68
N ARG A 47 -17.52 10.46 14.38
CA ARG A 47 -17.16 9.06 14.23
C ARG A 47 -16.45 8.87 12.88
N VAL A 48 -15.28 8.24 12.88
CA VAL A 48 -14.56 7.89 11.66
C VAL A 48 -14.56 6.38 11.49
N ILE A 49 -15.10 5.91 10.39
CA ILE A 49 -15.11 4.50 10.00
C ILE A 49 -14.05 4.31 8.93
N TYR A 50 -13.04 3.51 9.25
CA TYR A 50 -11.93 3.17 8.37
C TYR A 50 -12.16 1.78 7.79
N ASN A 51 -12.16 1.66 6.47
CA ASN A 51 -12.25 0.38 5.78
C ASN A 51 -10.87 -0.04 5.26
N ASP A 52 -10.27 -1.01 5.92
CA ASP A 52 -8.97 -1.59 5.51
C ASP A 52 -9.19 -2.71 4.48
N PHE A 53 -9.66 -2.33 3.30
CA PHE A 53 -9.92 -3.27 2.21
C PHE A 53 -8.66 -4.00 1.74
N ASP A 54 -7.52 -3.30 1.72
CA ASP A 54 -6.23 -3.84 1.25
C ASP A 54 -5.44 -4.54 2.35
N HIS A 55 -6.00 -4.72 3.53
CA HIS A 55 -5.30 -5.30 4.69
C HIS A 55 -3.96 -4.62 4.97
N TYR A 56 -3.98 -3.30 5.07
CA TYR A 56 -2.78 -2.48 5.25
C TYR A 56 -2.02 -2.82 6.53
N ASP A 57 -2.73 -3.13 7.60
CA ASP A 57 -2.18 -3.61 8.87
C ASP A 57 -1.34 -4.87 8.67
N ARG A 58 -1.86 -5.84 7.91
CA ARG A 58 -1.17 -7.09 7.57
C ARG A 58 0.05 -6.84 6.69
N ARG A 59 -0.05 -5.90 5.74
CA ARG A 59 1.07 -5.48 4.89
C ARG A 59 2.18 -4.84 5.71
N LEU A 60 1.85 -3.99 6.69
CA LEU A 60 2.81 -3.39 7.61
C LEU A 60 3.54 -4.45 8.46
N ALA A 61 2.81 -5.43 8.97
CA ALA A 61 3.40 -6.53 9.73
C ALA A 61 4.33 -7.42 8.89
N ALA A 62 4.14 -7.45 7.57
CA ALA A 62 4.90 -8.27 6.63
C ALA A 62 6.07 -7.53 5.94
N VAL A 63 6.42 -6.32 6.38
CA VAL A 63 7.46 -5.50 5.71
C VAL A 63 8.81 -6.22 5.63
N GLU A 64 9.25 -6.85 6.71
CA GLU A 64 10.54 -7.57 6.72
C GLU A 64 10.55 -8.73 5.75
N ASP A 65 9.50 -9.55 5.76
CA ASP A 65 9.34 -10.68 4.84
C ASP A 65 9.25 -10.20 3.38
N THR A 66 8.50 -9.14 3.14
CA THR A 66 8.37 -8.54 1.81
C THR A 66 9.72 -8.04 1.29
N ASN A 67 10.49 -7.35 2.12
CA ASN A 67 11.83 -6.88 1.77
C ASN A 67 12.79 -8.04 1.47
N ALA A 68 12.72 -9.14 2.23
CA ALA A 68 13.51 -10.34 1.98
C ALA A 68 13.16 -10.97 0.62
N ILE A 69 11.88 -11.06 0.29
CA ILE A 69 11.41 -11.57 -1.01
C ILE A 69 11.91 -10.68 -2.15
N LEU A 70 11.76 -9.36 -2.02
CA LEU A 70 12.23 -8.39 -3.02
C LEU A 70 13.75 -8.47 -3.22
N THR A 71 14.51 -8.65 -2.16
CA THR A 71 15.97 -8.84 -2.22
C THR A 71 16.32 -10.10 -3.01
N THR A 72 15.64 -11.20 -2.76
CA THR A 72 15.82 -12.46 -3.49
C THR A 72 15.50 -12.30 -4.98
N ILE A 73 14.39 -11.64 -5.30
CA ILE A 73 14.01 -11.35 -6.69
C ILE A 73 15.07 -10.48 -7.37
N LYS A 74 15.51 -9.43 -6.69
CA LYS A 74 16.54 -8.51 -7.22
C LYS A 74 17.87 -9.21 -7.50
N GLN A 75 18.29 -10.12 -6.62
CA GLN A 75 19.48 -10.94 -6.84
C GLN A 75 19.32 -11.87 -8.06
N ARG A 76 18.17 -12.48 -8.22
CA ARG A 76 17.88 -13.36 -9.35
C ARG A 76 17.82 -12.60 -10.67
N LEU A 77 17.36 -11.36 -10.66
CA LEU A 77 17.27 -10.47 -11.81
C LEU A 77 18.50 -9.56 -11.95
N SER A 78 19.61 -9.86 -11.28
CA SER A 78 20.84 -9.08 -11.41
C SER A 78 21.29 -9.04 -12.87
N GLY A 79 21.60 -7.83 -13.38
CA GLY A 79 21.92 -7.60 -14.79
C GLY A 79 20.74 -7.20 -15.67
N VAL A 80 19.50 -7.30 -15.18
CA VAL A 80 18.34 -6.75 -15.88
C VAL A 80 18.26 -5.25 -15.63
N GLN A 81 18.23 -4.45 -16.70
CA GLN A 81 18.14 -3.00 -16.59
C GLN A 81 16.71 -2.54 -16.28
N ALA A 82 16.60 -1.40 -15.61
CA ALA A 82 15.30 -0.72 -15.43
C ALA A 82 14.63 -0.54 -16.81
N ASN A 83 13.32 -0.77 -16.86
CA ASN A 83 12.50 -0.72 -18.09
C ASN A 83 12.76 -1.85 -19.11
N GLN A 84 13.61 -2.79 -18.80
CA GLN A 84 13.79 -3.97 -19.65
C GLN A 84 12.67 -4.98 -19.39
N ARG A 85 12.07 -5.51 -20.45
CA ARG A 85 11.10 -6.60 -20.33
C ARG A 85 11.77 -7.86 -19.81
N LEU A 86 11.16 -8.48 -18.83
CA LEU A 86 11.61 -9.80 -18.36
C LEU A 86 11.34 -10.86 -19.41
N THR A 87 12.28 -11.79 -19.57
CA THR A 87 12.08 -12.99 -20.38
C THR A 87 11.06 -13.91 -19.72
N GLN A 88 10.56 -14.88 -20.47
CA GLN A 88 9.63 -15.87 -19.94
C GLN A 88 10.25 -16.68 -18.79
N GLU A 89 11.52 -17.04 -18.91
CA GLU A 89 12.29 -17.72 -17.88
C GLU A 89 12.43 -16.87 -16.60
N GLN A 90 12.78 -15.59 -16.74
CA GLN A 90 12.87 -14.66 -15.61
C GLN A 90 11.53 -14.48 -14.89
N ARG A 91 10.43 -14.41 -15.64
CA ARG A 91 9.08 -14.37 -15.05
C ARG A 91 8.76 -15.64 -14.27
N ALA A 92 9.10 -16.80 -14.82
CA ALA A 92 8.91 -18.09 -14.15
C ALA A 92 9.73 -18.16 -12.86
N ASP A 93 10.95 -17.65 -12.86
CA ASP A 93 11.78 -17.58 -11.66
C ASP A 93 11.18 -16.69 -10.57
N VAL A 94 10.68 -15.52 -10.94
CA VAL A 94 10.01 -14.60 -10.00
C VAL A 94 8.77 -15.24 -9.39
N LEU A 95 7.93 -15.87 -10.22
CA LEU A 95 6.72 -16.55 -9.73
C LEU A 95 7.07 -17.68 -8.77
N ARG A 96 8.11 -18.46 -9.06
CA ARG A 96 8.57 -19.54 -8.18
C ARG A 96 9.03 -19.00 -6.83
N ILE A 97 9.79 -17.91 -6.81
CA ILE A 97 10.23 -17.25 -5.57
C ILE A 97 9.03 -16.83 -4.71
N VAL A 98 8.02 -16.23 -5.34
CA VAL A 98 6.79 -15.79 -4.65
C VAL A 98 5.99 -16.97 -4.14
N GLU A 99 5.81 -18.02 -4.93
CA GLU A 99 5.10 -19.25 -4.51
C GLU A 99 5.78 -19.94 -3.35
N GLU A 100 7.10 -20.09 -3.38
CA GLU A 100 7.87 -20.68 -2.29
C GLU A 100 7.74 -19.86 -1.01
N ALA A 101 7.78 -18.52 -1.11
CA ALA A 101 7.57 -17.64 0.03
C ALA A 101 6.15 -17.75 0.58
N GLN A 102 5.14 -17.81 -0.28
CA GLN A 102 3.75 -17.98 0.12
C GLN A 102 3.52 -19.32 0.83
N ASN A 103 4.10 -20.40 0.36
CA ASN A 103 4.02 -21.70 0.99
C ASN A 103 4.70 -21.73 2.37
N ARG A 104 5.83 -21.02 2.51
CA ARG A 104 6.58 -20.94 3.77
C ARG A 104 5.89 -20.04 4.80
N LEU A 105 5.38 -18.87 4.37
CA LEU A 105 4.85 -17.83 5.25
C LEU A 105 3.34 -17.88 5.41
N GLY A 106 2.63 -18.61 4.53
CA GLY A 106 1.17 -18.68 4.51
C GLY A 106 0.50 -17.48 3.81
N TRP A 107 1.15 -16.34 3.75
CA TRP A 107 0.67 -15.15 3.07
C TRP A 107 1.84 -14.23 2.70
N VAL A 108 1.74 -13.56 1.56
CA VAL A 108 2.72 -12.56 1.11
C VAL A 108 2.01 -11.31 0.59
N ASP A 109 2.65 -10.15 0.72
CA ASP A 109 2.16 -8.88 0.19
C ASP A 109 2.35 -8.81 -1.33
N ILE A 110 1.45 -9.47 -2.06
CA ILE A 110 1.47 -9.52 -3.52
C ILE A 110 1.39 -8.12 -4.15
N LEU A 111 0.66 -7.20 -3.53
CA LEU A 111 0.49 -5.84 -4.06
C LEU A 111 1.82 -5.09 -4.10
N THR A 112 2.58 -5.12 -3.01
CA THR A 112 3.89 -4.47 -2.94
C THR A 112 4.90 -5.17 -3.84
N ILE A 113 4.94 -6.51 -3.84
CA ILE A 113 5.85 -7.28 -4.69
C ILE A 113 5.56 -7.00 -6.16
N GLY A 114 4.30 -7.09 -6.58
CA GLY A 114 3.89 -6.84 -7.96
C GLY A 114 4.22 -5.43 -8.43
N ARG A 115 3.93 -4.43 -7.59
CA ARG A 115 4.26 -3.03 -7.89
C ARG A 115 5.77 -2.83 -8.06
N SER A 116 6.59 -3.43 -7.22
CA SER A 116 8.05 -3.29 -7.26
C SER A 116 8.66 -3.97 -8.50
N VAL A 117 8.08 -5.10 -8.94
CA VAL A 117 8.59 -5.84 -10.12
C VAL A 117 8.08 -5.25 -11.43
N LEU A 118 6.82 -4.79 -11.47
CA LEU A 118 6.18 -4.33 -12.72
C LEU A 118 6.49 -2.87 -13.05
N PHE A 119 6.80 -2.04 -12.07
CA PHE A 119 6.94 -0.59 -12.24
C PHE A 119 8.30 -0.04 -11.77
N SER A 120 9.24 -0.90 -11.50
CA SER A 120 10.60 -0.49 -11.13
C SER A 120 11.49 -0.30 -12.35
#